data_8c76af4ea2620651ae596448f98b67ff
#
_entry.id   8c76af4ea2620651ae596448f98b67ff
#
_cell.length_a   1.000
_cell.length_b   1.000
_cell.length_c   1.000
_cell.angle_alpha   90.00
_cell.angle_beta   90.00
_cell.angle_gamma   90.00
#
_symmetry.space_group_name_H-M   'P 1'
#
loop_
_entity.id
_entity.type
_entity.pdbx_description
1 polymer ?
#
loop_
_entity_poly.entity_id
_entity_poly.type
_entity_poly.pdbx_seq_one_letter_code
_entity_poly.pdbx_strand_id
1 'polypeptide(L)'
;MLSDGGVHSHQKHLEALANFLIKAGVEVCLHAISDGRDTSPKTAKICINNFIKNTNGRAPIVSLIGRFYAMDRDNRWDRIEKAFNTIVNGEGKYSVNLIEEIDNQYKRGITDEFLSLIHI
;
A
#
# COMPACT_ATOMS: atom_id res chain seq x y z
N MET A 1 -6.78 0.89 -2.17
CA MET A 1 -6.22 1.35 -0.87
C MET A 1 -6.29 0.19 0.12
N LEU A 2 -5.20 -0.09 0.79
CA LEU A 2 -5.07 -1.19 1.75
C LEU A 2 -5.37 -0.66 3.16
N SER A 3 -6.64 -0.63 3.52
CA SER A 3 -7.12 -0.19 4.84
C SER A 3 -8.51 -0.76 5.15
N ASP A 4 -8.94 -0.63 6.38
CA ASP A 4 -10.26 -0.99 6.88
C ASP A 4 -11.19 0.22 7.05
N GLY A 5 -10.80 1.40 6.56
CA GLY A 5 -11.56 2.64 6.71
C GLY A 5 -12.94 2.64 6.04
N GLY A 6 -13.09 1.92 4.94
CA GLY A 6 -14.38 1.72 4.28
C GLY A 6 -14.96 2.93 3.56
N VAL A 7 -14.23 4.04 3.45
CA VAL A 7 -14.70 5.26 2.78
C VAL A 7 -14.50 5.15 1.27
N HIS A 8 -13.29 4.89 0.80
CA HIS A 8 -12.96 4.74 -0.62
C HIS A 8 -12.84 3.27 -1.02
N SER A 9 -12.40 2.42 -0.10
CA SER A 9 -12.23 0.99 -0.28
C SER A 9 -12.18 0.28 1.07
N HIS A 10 -12.27 -1.04 1.06
CA HIS A 10 -12.05 -1.85 2.26
C HIS A 10 -11.17 -3.04 1.91
N GLN A 11 -10.11 -3.30 2.72
CA GLN A 11 -9.13 -4.34 2.40
C GLN A 11 -9.73 -5.75 2.25
N LYS A 12 -10.85 -6.06 2.93
CA LYS A 12 -11.54 -7.34 2.76
C LYS A 12 -12.02 -7.59 1.33
N HIS A 13 -12.41 -6.54 0.60
CA HIS A 13 -12.78 -6.66 -0.81
C HIS A 13 -11.55 -6.98 -1.67
N LEU A 14 -10.42 -6.35 -1.36
CA LEU A 14 -9.15 -6.60 -2.03
C LEU A 14 -8.66 -8.03 -1.76
N GLU A 15 -8.74 -8.49 -0.50
CA GLU A 15 -8.40 -9.86 -0.10
C GLU A 15 -9.28 -10.90 -0.82
N ALA A 16 -10.59 -10.63 -0.90
CA ALA A 16 -11.53 -11.50 -1.60
C ALA A 16 -11.22 -11.60 -3.10
N LEU A 17 -10.93 -10.46 -3.75
CA LEU A 17 -10.55 -10.42 -5.17
C LEU A 17 -9.23 -11.15 -5.42
N ALA A 18 -8.21 -10.88 -4.60
CA ALA A 18 -6.91 -11.55 -4.70
C ALA A 18 -7.06 -13.07 -4.58
N ASN A 19 -7.80 -13.55 -3.58
CA ASN A 19 -8.05 -14.97 -3.38
C ASN A 19 -8.86 -15.61 -4.52
N PHE A 20 -9.82 -14.87 -5.09
CA PHE A 20 -10.57 -15.33 -6.24
C PHE A 20 -9.67 -15.55 -7.47
N LEU A 21 -8.80 -14.57 -7.77
CA LEU A 21 -7.85 -14.64 -8.88
C LEU A 21 -6.82 -15.76 -8.68
N ILE A 22 -6.29 -15.90 -7.46
CA ILE A 22 -5.36 -16.97 -7.10
C ILE A 22 -6.00 -18.35 -7.30
N LYS A 23 -7.26 -18.54 -6.92
CA LYS A 23 -8.01 -19.78 -7.15
C LYS A 23 -8.23 -20.06 -8.63
N ALA A 24 -8.35 -19.03 -9.44
CA ALA A 24 -8.45 -19.14 -10.91
C ALA A 24 -7.10 -19.39 -11.59
N GLY A 25 -6.01 -19.53 -10.85
CA GLY A 25 -4.68 -19.78 -11.39
C GLY A 25 -3.96 -18.55 -11.94
N VAL A 26 -4.45 -17.34 -11.58
CA VAL A 26 -3.81 -16.07 -11.99
C VAL A 26 -2.76 -15.69 -10.97
N GLU A 27 -1.58 -15.30 -11.44
CA GLU A 27 -0.57 -14.65 -10.60
C GLU A 27 -1.03 -13.25 -10.19
N VAL A 28 -0.93 -12.96 -8.91
CA VAL A 28 -1.40 -11.69 -8.32
C VAL A 28 -0.25 -11.01 -7.60
N CYS A 29 -0.04 -9.73 -7.88
CA CYS A 29 0.78 -8.86 -7.06
C CYS A 29 -0.03 -7.62 -6.66
N LEU A 30 0.36 -6.96 -5.57
CA LEU A 30 -0.32 -5.80 -5.02
C LEU A 30 0.58 -4.57 -5.01
N HIS A 31 0.15 -3.50 -5.68
CA HIS A 31 0.61 -2.14 -5.42
C HIS A 31 -0.26 -1.54 -4.32
N ALA A 32 0.27 -1.40 -3.11
CA ALA A 32 -0.48 -0.96 -1.96
C ALA A 32 -0.48 0.57 -1.83
N ILE A 33 -1.65 1.14 -1.51
CA ILE A 33 -1.78 2.53 -1.11
C ILE A 33 -2.20 2.54 0.36
N SER A 34 -1.40 3.16 1.23
CA SER A 34 -1.71 3.30 2.65
C SER A 34 -2.65 4.47 2.92
N ASP A 35 -3.42 4.38 4.00
CA ASP A 35 -4.49 5.33 4.33
C ASP A 35 -4.03 6.40 5.34
N GLY A 36 -4.26 6.21 6.62
CA GLY A 36 -3.90 7.14 7.69
C GLY A 36 -4.74 8.41 7.78
N ARG A 37 -5.80 8.52 6.96
CA ARG A 37 -6.74 9.63 6.97
C ARG A 37 -8.15 9.20 7.35
N ASP A 38 -8.63 8.10 6.76
CA ASP A 38 -9.91 7.47 7.11
C ASP A 38 -9.72 6.38 8.17
N THR A 39 -8.48 6.16 8.57
CA THR A 39 -8.01 5.27 9.65
C THR A 39 -7.01 5.98 10.54
N SER A 40 -6.65 5.37 11.66
CA SER A 40 -5.58 5.91 12.52
C SER A 40 -4.25 6.03 11.75
N PRO A 41 -3.41 7.01 12.10
CA PRO A 41 -2.23 7.38 11.30
C PRO A 41 -1.13 6.32 11.20
N LYS A 42 -1.18 5.24 11.98
CA LYS A 42 -0.15 4.20 12.06
C LYS A 42 -0.76 2.79 12.09
N THR A 43 -1.60 2.47 11.12
CA THR A 43 -2.27 1.17 10.98
C THR A 43 -1.77 0.35 9.79
N ALA A 44 -0.95 0.93 8.90
CA ALA A 44 -0.50 0.27 7.67
C ALA A 44 0.13 -1.10 7.94
N LYS A 45 0.95 -1.24 8.98
CA LYS A 45 1.58 -2.53 9.33
C LYS A 45 0.54 -3.61 9.66
N ILE A 46 -0.51 -3.25 10.38
CA ILE A 46 -1.59 -4.19 10.74
C ILE A 46 -2.33 -4.61 9.47
N CYS A 47 -2.67 -3.65 8.62
CA CYS A 47 -3.36 -3.90 7.35
C CYS A 47 -2.53 -4.79 6.42
N ILE A 48 -1.23 -4.54 6.29
CA ILE A 48 -0.29 -5.33 5.50
C ILE A 48 -0.21 -6.77 6.03
N ASN A 49 0.00 -6.94 7.33
CA ASN A 49 0.10 -8.27 7.94
C ASN A 49 -1.19 -9.07 7.78
N ASN A 50 -2.35 -8.43 7.94
CA ASN A 50 -3.65 -9.06 7.72
C ASN A 50 -3.82 -9.49 6.25
N PHE A 51 -3.45 -8.63 5.30
CA PHE A 51 -3.52 -8.96 3.88
C PHE A 51 -2.63 -10.16 3.52
N ILE A 52 -1.36 -10.15 3.97
CA ILE A 52 -0.43 -11.27 3.75
C ILE A 52 -0.98 -12.56 4.34
N LYS A 53 -1.47 -12.51 5.59
CA LYS A 53 -2.08 -13.67 6.26
C LYS A 53 -3.31 -14.18 5.49
N ASN A 54 -4.22 -13.30 5.10
CA ASN A 54 -5.50 -13.66 4.49
C ASN A 54 -5.37 -14.12 3.03
N THR A 55 -4.24 -13.80 2.38
CA THR A 55 -3.89 -14.32 1.04
C THR A 55 -2.88 -15.48 1.11
N ASN A 56 -2.51 -15.94 2.32
CA ASN A 56 -1.47 -16.96 2.55
C ASN A 56 -0.14 -16.61 1.85
N GLY A 57 0.21 -15.34 1.78
CA GLY A 57 1.41 -14.82 1.11
C GLY A 57 1.43 -15.00 -0.42
N ARG A 58 0.33 -15.41 -1.03
CA ARG A 58 0.25 -15.71 -2.47
C ARG A 58 0.00 -14.48 -3.35
N ALA A 59 -0.21 -13.32 -2.75
CA ALA A 59 -0.30 -12.02 -3.43
C ALA A 59 0.78 -11.09 -2.84
N PRO A 60 2.03 -11.15 -3.31
CA PRO A 60 3.09 -10.30 -2.80
C PRO A 60 2.77 -8.82 -2.99
N ILE A 61 3.11 -8.01 -1.99
CA ILE A 61 3.07 -6.55 -2.09
C ILE A 61 4.38 -6.12 -2.74
N VAL A 62 4.29 -5.52 -3.92
CA VAL A 62 5.46 -5.14 -4.73
C VAL A 62 5.81 -3.65 -4.64
N SER A 63 4.88 -2.83 -4.18
CA SER A 63 5.15 -1.42 -3.85
C SER A 63 4.19 -0.90 -2.80
N LEU A 64 4.61 0.13 -2.07
CA LEU A 64 3.78 0.87 -1.11
C LEU A 64 3.98 2.37 -1.29
N ILE A 65 2.88 3.11 -1.25
CA ILE A 65 2.87 4.56 -1.28
C ILE A 65 1.69 5.11 -0.46
N GLY A 66 1.89 6.23 0.22
CA GLY A 66 0.81 6.92 0.95
C GLY A 66 -0.22 7.56 0.02
N ARG A 67 -1.48 7.62 0.48
CA ARG A 67 -2.57 8.22 -0.27
C ARG A 67 -2.38 9.71 -0.57
N PHE A 68 -1.57 10.42 0.20
CA PHE A 68 -1.20 11.81 -0.07
C PHE A 68 -0.66 12.00 -1.48
N TYR A 69 0.09 11.02 -1.97
CA TYR A 69 0.63 11.01 -3.33
C TYR A 69 -0.33 10.37 -4.34
N ALA A 70 -0.78 9.15 -4.05
CA ALA A 70 -1.52 8.34 -5.03
C ALA A 70 -2.99 8.76 -5.21
N MET A 71 -3.55 9.49 -4.26
CA MET A 71 -4.96 9.88 -4.28
C MET A 71 -5.13 11.41 -4.20
N ASP A 72 -4.17 12.18 -4.74
CA ASP A 72 -4.30 13.62 -4.83
C ASP A 72 -5.48 14.01 -5.71
N ARG A 73 -6.26 14.99 -5.27
CA ARG A 73 -7.41 15.57 -5.98
C ARG A 73 -7.35 17.10 -6.05
N ASP A 74 -6.17 17.67 -5.75
CA ASP A 74 -5.94 19.12 -5.72
C ASP A 74 -5.09 19.59 -6.91
N ASN A 75 -5.02 18.77 -7.99
CA ASN A 75 -4.21 19.02 -9.19
C ASN A 75 -2.71 19.17 -8.90
N ARG A 76 -2.22 18.47 -7.87
CA ARG A 76 -0.80 18.38 -7.54
C ARG A 76 -0.14 17.28 -8.35
N TRP A 77 0.14 17.57 -9.60
CA TRP A 77 0.66 16.60 -10.57
C TRP A 77 2.00 16.00 -10.15
N ASP A 78 2.84 16.77 -9.42
CA ASP A 78 4.08 16.30 -8.82
C ASP A 78 3.89 15.13 -7.83
N ARG A 79 2.75 15.09 -7.13
CA ARG A 79 2.40 13.98 -6.23
C ARG A 79 1.98 12.75 -7.04
N ILE A 80 1.12 12.94 -8.02
CA ILE A 80 0.63 11.85 -8.89
C ILE A 80 1.77 11.26 -9.70
N GLU A 81 2.70 12.08 -10.20
CA GLU A 81 3.89 11.62 -10.93
C GLU A 81 4.74 10.67 -10.07
N LYS A 82 4.94 10.99 -8.79
CA LYS A 82 5.65 10.10 -7.86
C LYS A 82 4.94 8.74 -7.73
N ALA A 83 3.63 8.75 -7.55
CA ALA A 83 2.86 7.51 -7.44
C ALA A 83 2.90 6.70 -8.75
N PHE A 84 2.77 7.36 -9.89
CA PHE A 84 2.90 6.75 -11.21
C PHE A 84 4.27 6.08 -11.38
N ASN A 85 5.33 6.81 -11.10
CA ASN A 85 6.70 6.31 -11.24
C ASN A 85 6.98 5.14 -10.31
N THR A 86 6.42 5.11 -9.10
CA THR A 86 6.55 3.97 -8.20
C THR A 86 5.90 2.72 -8.78
N ILE A 87 4.70 2.86 -9.34
CA ILE A 87 3.92 1.72 -9.83
C ILE A 87 4.45 1.24 -11.19
N VAL A 88 4.74 2.17 -12.11
CA VAL A 88 5.07 1.84 -13.51
C VAL A 88 6.57 1.65 -13.72
N ASN A 89 7.38 2.50 -13.11
CA ASN A 89 8.84 2.51 -13.33
C ASN A 89 9.62 1.82 -12.20
N GLY A 90 8.95 1.40 -11.11
CA GLY A 90 9.61 0.83 -9.94
C GLY A 90 10.48 1.83 -9.18
N GLU A 91 10.23 3.13 -9.33
CA GLU A 91 10.98 4.16 -8.63
C GLU A 91 10.59 4.19 -7.15
N GLY A 92 11.60 4.31 -6.30
CA GLY A 92 11.41 4.41 -4.85
C GLY A 92 12.58 3.82 -4.08
N LYS A 93 12.47 3.89 -2.76
CA LYS A 93 13.44 3.21 -1.91
C LYS A 93 13.22 1.70 -2.00
N TYR A 94 14.22 0.99 -2.47
CA TYR A 94 14.20 -0.47 -2.44
C TYR A 94 14.29 -0.99 -1.00
N SER A 95 13.43 -1.90 -0.63
CA SER A 95 13.46 -2.57 0.67
C SER A 95 12.98 -4.01 0.56
N VAL A 96 13.75 -4.93 1.08
CA VAL A 96 13.37 -6.35 1.21
C VAL A 96 12.45 -6.61 2.41
N ASN A 97 12.31 -5.63 3.31
CA ASN A 97 11.48 -5.72 4.51
C ASN A 97 10.58 -4.49 4.64
N LEU A 98 9.37 -4.61 4.11
CA LEU A 98 8.38 -3.54 4.10
C LEU A 98 8.04 -3.04 5.51
N ILE A 99 7.89 -3.95 6.47
CA ILE A 99 7.51 -3.60 7.84
C ILE A 99 8.59 -2.78 8.54
N GLU A 100 9.86 -3.16 8.35
CA GLU A 100 11.00 -2.43 8.90
C GLU A 100 11.11 -1.03 8.29
N GLU A 101 10.88 -0.90 6.98
CA GLU A 101 10.93 0.41 6.32
C GLU A 101 9.79 1.32 6.81
N ILE A 102 8.60 0.79 7.03
CA ILE A 102 7.50 1.56 7.64
C ILE A 102 7.89 2.02 9.05
N ASP A 103 8.50 1.15 9.87
CA ASP A 103 8.97 1.54 11.20
C ASP A 103 10.01 2.66 11.14
N ASN A 104 10.91 2.61 10.18
CA ASN A 104 11.91 3.65 9.96
C ASN A 104 11.27 4.99 9.56
N GLN A 105 10.21 4.96 8.76
CA GLN A 105 9.46 6.17 8.41
C GLN A 105 8.67 6.70 9.62
N TYR A 106 8.03 5.83 10.40
CA TYR A 106 7.34 6.22 11.64
C TYR A 106 8.27 6.87 12.67
N LYS A 107 9.52 6.39 12.82
CA LYS A 107 10.55 7.00 13.68
C LYS A 107 10.90 8.42 13.23
N ARG A 108 10.80 8.71 11.93
CA ARG A 108 11.00 10.04 11.34
C ARG A 108 9.75 10.92 11.37
N GLY A 109 8.66 10.47 12.02
CA GLY A 109 7.40 11.21 12.11
C GLY A 109 6.52 11.12 10.87
N ILE A 110 6.87 10.28 9.89
CA ILE A 110 6.07 10.07 8.68
C ILE A 110 4.99 9.03 9.00
N THR A 111 3.73 9.37 8.78
CA THR A 111 2.57 8.51 9.03
C THR A 111 2.07 7.85 7.74
N ASP A 112 1.08 6.96 7.85
CA ASP A 112 0.54 6.17 6.75
C ASP A 112 0.14 7.01 5.53
N GLU A 113 -0.50 8.16 5.76
CA GLU A 113 -0.92 9.07 4.68
C GLU A 113 0.24 9.54 3.82
N PHE A 114 1.41 9.72 4.44
CA PHE A 114 2.61 10.31 3.84
C PHE A 114 3.74 9.32 3.60
N LEU A 115 3.49 8.01 3.76
CA LEU A 115 4.52 7.01 3.48
C LEU A 115 5.10 7.25 2.09
N SER A 116 6.41 7.44 2.06
CA SER A 116 7.11 7.66 0.81
C SER A 116 7.31 6.34 0.05
N LEU A 117 7.56 6.49 -1.21
CA LEU A 117 7.74 5.44 -2.20
C LEU A 117 8.62 4.28 -1.70
N ILE A 118 8.05 3.08 -1.56
CA ILE A 118 8.78 1.85 -1.26
C ILE A 118 8.55 0.89 -2.42
N HIS A 119 9.63 0.39 -3.00
CA HIS A 119 9.65 -0.69 -3.98
C HIS A 119 10.26 -1.95 -3.33
N ILE A 120 9.69 -3.12 -3.60
CA ILE A 120 10.07 -4.40 -2.99
C ILE A 120 10.59 -5.35 -4.05
#